data_63884f7bbb747943bf3cec9bf62109d4
#
_entry.id   63884f7bbb747943bf3cec9bf62109d4
#
_cell.length_a   1.000
_cell.length_b   1.000
_cell.length_c   1.000
_cell.angle_alpha   90.00
_cell.angle_beta   90.00
_cell.angle_gamma   90.00
#
_symmetry.space_group_name_H-M   'P 1'
#
loop_
_entity.id
_entity.type
_entity.pdbx_description
1 polymer ?
#
loop_
_entity_poly.entity_id
_entity_poly.type
_entity_poly.pdbx_seq_one_letter_code
_entity_poly.pdbx_strand_id
1 'polypeptide(L)'
;MADPDRTGSHGWRGELGVYRRLVGARIRSDWQYRASFVLLLVSQVLVAGLDLAVIAVLFGRVDALAGWTALEVALLYGLGGVAFAVADVFASQAELAGRHIKAGTFDRFLLRPLSPLLQLSAGEFALRRAGRVVQPGVVLAVALAGTDIDWTPDRVAMVPVALASGTVVFGAVWVLTSSVAFWTVETQEFGNAFTYGGNHLTQYPIDVLGPWLRRLVTFVVPLAFVAYFPAAYLLDKPDPLGAPSEAALLTPAVSLALALAARAVWSNAVRHYRSTGS
;
A
#
# COMPACT_ATOMS: atom_id res chain seq x y z
N MET A 1 44.26 -16.87 5.48
CA MET A 1 44.00 -17.15 4.07
C MET A 1 42.53 -17.57 4.00
N ALA A 2 41.63 -16.61 3.85
CA ALA A 2 40.17 -16.82 3.84
C ALA A 2 39.73 -17.16 2.41
N ASP A 3 38.97 -18.23 2.31
CA ASP A 3 38.45 -18.79 1.05
C ASP A 3 37.47 -17.78 0.43
N PRO A 4 37.73 -17.25 -0.76
CA PRO A 4 36.87 -16.26 -1.42
C PRO A 4 35.58 -16.85 -2.04
N ASP A 5 35.35 -18.16 -1.98
CA ASP A 5 34.23 -18.85 -2.65
C ASP A 5 32.97 -19.04 -1.80
N ARG A 6 32.86 -18.43 -0.62
CA ARG A 6 31.63 -18.50 0.21
C ARG A 6 30.60 -17.42 -0.08
N THR A 7 30.76 -16.61 -1.11
CA THR A 7 29.72 -15.66 -1.58
C THR A 7 28.78 -16.28 -2.63
N GLY A 8 28.68 -17.61 -2.66
CA GLY A 8 27.85 -18.41 -3.54
C GLY A 8 26.39 -18.45 -3.10
N SER A 9 25.52 -17.80 -3.84
CA SER A 9 24.10 -18.14 -4.06
C SER A 9 23.17 -18.22 -2.86
N HIS A 10 23.04 -17.16 -2.08
CA HIS A 10 21.75 -16.92 -1.44
C HIS A 10 20.83 -16.24 -2.46
N GLY A 11 20.40 -17.00 -3.44
CA GLY A 11 19.37 -16.56 -4.37
C GLY A 11 18.10 -16.20 -3.61
N TRP A 12 17.23 -15.37 -4.22
CA TRP A 12 15.92 -14.92 -3.70
C TRP A 12 15.12 -16.02 -2.95
N ARG A 13 15.32 -17.30 -3.25
CA ARG A 13 14.72 -18.45 -2.52
C ARG A 13 15.25 -18.59 -1.10
N GLY A 14 16.52 -18.29 -0.85
CA GLY A 14 17.12 -18.29 0.49
C GLY A 14 16.61 -17.12 1.34
N GLU A 15 16.50 -15.93 0.75
CA GLU A 15 15.96 -14.74 1.41
C GLU A 15 14.48 -14.92 1.77
N LEU A 16 13.66 -15.48 0.88
CA LEU A 16 12.27 -15.85 1.14
C LEU A 16 12.12 -16.86 2.28
N GLY A 17 13.03 -17.85 2.34
CA GLY A 17 13.04 -18.84 3.43
C GLY A 17 13.31 -18.21 4.79
N VAL A 18 14.27 -17.30 4.85
CA VAL A 18 14.59 -16.53 6.08
C VAL A 18 13.42 -15.63 6.46
N TYR A 19 12.85 -14.88 5.50
CA TYR A 19 11.68 -14.04 5.72
C TYR A 19 10.51 -14.82 6.32
N ARG A 20 10.16 -15.98 5.74
CA ARG A 20 9.08 -16.85 6.27
C ARG A 20 9.34 -17.32 7.69
N ARG A 21 10.58 -17.65 8.05
CA ARG A 21 10.94 -18.06 9.43
C ARG A 21 10.82 -16.91 10.42
N LEU A 22 11.27 -15.71 10.05
CA LEU A 22 11.16 -14.51 10.88
C LEU A 22 9.69 -14.11 11.09
N VAL A 23 8.90 -14.06 10.03
CA VAL A 23 7.47 -13.78 10.10
C VAL A 23 6.75 -14.84 10.93
N GLY A 24 7.04 -16.13 10.74
CA GLY A 24 6.44 -17.22 11.52
C GLY A 24 6.79 -17.16 13.01
N ALA A 25 8.00 -16.74 13.37
CA ALA A 25 8.38 -16.52 14.76
C ALA A 25 7.60 -15.35 15.38
N ARG A 26 7.40 -14.27 14.61
CA ARG A 26 6.66 -13.09 15.07
C ARG A 26 5.17 -13.39 15.26
N ILE A 27 4.55 -14.11 14.32
CA ILE A 27 3.14 -14.55 14.44
C ILE A 27 2.94 -15.34 15.74
N ARG A 28 3.84 -16.27 16.08
CA ARG A 28 3.74 -17.02 17.32
C ARG A 28 3.86 -16.13 18.57
N SER A 29 4.71 -15.12 18.52
CA SER A 29 4.86 -14.14 19.61
C SER A 29 3.59 -13.29 19.78
N ASP A 30 3.01 -12.81 18.69
CA ASP A 30 1.81 -11.95 18.72
C ASP A 30 0.57 -12.72 19.20
N TRP A 31 0.51 -14.05 18.99
CA TRP A 31 -0.61 -14.89 19.47
C TRP A 31 -0.73 -14.95 20.99
N GLN A 32 0.33 -14.67 21.73
CA GLN A 32 0.28 -14.58 23.20
C GLN A 32 -0.57 -13.39 23.69
N TYR A 33 -0.73 -12.35 22.87
CA TYR A 33 -1.44 -11.12 23.22
C TYR A 33 -2.81 -11.02 22.57
N ARG A 34 -3.55 -12.13 22.52
CA ARG A 34 -4.88 -12.22 21.88
C ARG A 34 -5.91 -11.19 22.36
N ALA A 35 -5.87 -10.80 23.65
CA ALA A 35 -6.77 -9.78 24.19
C ALA A 35 -6.50 -8.39 23.55
N SER A 36 -5.23 -8.00 23.41
CA SER A 36 -4.85 -6.78 22.72
C SER A 36 -5.19 -6.82 21.23
N PHE A 37 -5.11 -8.01 20.60
CA PHE A 37 -5.52 -8.22 19.22
C PHE A 37 -7.02 -7.98 19.03
N VAL A 38 -7.87 -8.55 19.90
CA VAL A 38 -9.33 -8.35 19.85
C VAL A 38 -9.69 -6.89 20.07
N LEU A 39 -9.08 -6.22 21.06
CA LEU A 39 -9.32 -4.80 21.33
C LEU A 39 -8.95 -3.93 20.12
N LEU A 40 -7.85 -4.23 19.44
CA LEU A 40 -7.45 -3.54 18.23
C LEU A 40 -8.42 -3.81 17.06
N LEU A 41 -8.91 -5.03 16.90
CA LEU A 41 -9.94 -5.33 15.91
C LEU A 41 -11.21 -4.53 16.17
N VAL A 42 -11.69 -4.49 17.40
CA VAL A 42 -12.88 -3.71 17.78
C VAL A 42 -12.66 -2.23 17.49
N SER A 43 -11.51 -1.66 17.87
CA SER A 43 -11.20 -0.25 17.57
C SER A 43 -11.15 0.04 16.08
N GLN A 44 -10.59 -0.87 15.26
CA GLN A 44 -10.56 -0.73 13.81
C GLN A 44 -11.98 -0.79 13.21
N VAL A 45 -12.83 -1.70 13.69
CA VAL A 45 -14.23 -1.77 13.24
C VAL A 45 -15.00 -0.49 13.59
N LEU A 46 -14.74 0.10 14.77
CA LEU A 46 -15.37 1.36 15.16
C LEU A 46 -14.92 2.53 14.26
N VAL A 47 -13.63 2.68 14.04
CA VAL A 47 -13.09 3.72 13.13
C VAL A 47 -13.66 3.53 11.72
N ALA A 48 -13.65 2.32 11.23
CA ALA A 48 -14.21 1.98 9.93
C ALA A 48 -15.71 2.24 9.81
N GLY A 49 -16.46 1.99 10.90
CA GLY A 49 -17.87 2.34 11.00
C GLY A 49 -18.11 3.85 10.89
N LEU A 50 -17.20 4.66 11.45
CA LEU A 50 -17.25 6.12 11.31
C LEU A 50 -17.00 6.56 9.85
N ASP A 51 -16.02 5.98 9.17
CA ASP A 51 -15.74 6.27 7.75
C ASP A 51 -16.97 5.95 6.88
N LEU A 52 -17.57 4.78 7.07
CA LEU A 52 -18.81 4.40 6.37
C LEU A 52 -19.99 5.31 6.74
N ALA A 53 -20.10 5.74 8.00
CA ALA A 53 -21.12 6.68 8.41
C ALA A 53 -20.96 8.04 7.70
N VAL A 54 -19.73 8.51 7.50
CA VAL A 54 -19.48 9.74 6.71
C VAL A 54 -19.98 9.58 5.27
N ILE A 55 -19.69 8.44 4.62
CA ILE A 55 -20.21 8.14 3.28
C ILE A 55 -21.75 8.09 3.32
N ALA A 56 -22.36 7.40 4.28
CA ALA A 56 -23.81 7.29 4.38
C ALA A 56 -24.49 8.65 4.63
N VAL A 57 -23.91 9.52 5.47
CA VAL A 57 -24.41 10.88 5.70
C VAL A 57 -24.29 11.73 4.44
N LEU A 58 -23.20 11.63 3.71
CA LEU A 58 -23.00 12.33 2.45
C LEU A 58 -24.07 11.94 1.44
N PHE A 59 -24.26 10.64 1.20
CA PHE A 59 -25.23 10.11 0.25
C PHE A 59 -26.68 10.17 0.76
N GLY A 60 -26.90 10.43 2.05
CA GLY A 60 -28.22 10.82 2.57
C GLY A 60 -28.68 12.22 2.15
N ARG A 61 -27.77 13.02 1.55
CA ARG A 61 -28.05 14.39 1.09
C ARG A 61 -27.89 14.59 -0.42
N VAL A 62 -27.16 13.70 -1.08
CA VAL A 62 -26.92 13.73 -2.52
C VAL A 62 -27.07 12.33 -3.09
N ASP A 63 -27.72 12.22 -4.25
CA ASP A 63 -27.93 10.92 -4.92
C ASP A 63 -26.65 10.37 -5.56
N ALA A 64 -25.76 11.27 -5.99
CA ALA A 64 -24.50 10.91 -6.60
C ALA A 64 -23.40 11.96 -6.31
N LEU A 65 -22.17 11.52 -6.18
CA LEU A 65 -20.98 12.35 -6.03
C LEU A 65 -20.22 12.37 -7.36
N ALA A 66 -20.29 13.47 -8.10
CA ALA A 66 -19.71 13.60 -9.44
C ALA A 66 -20.11 12.44 -10.39
N GLY A 67 -21.37 12.00 -10.31
CA GLY A 67 -21.89 10.89 -11.13
C GLY A 67 -21.60 9.47 -10.58
N TRP A 68 -21.03 9.36 -9.36
CA TRP A 68 -20.78 8.09 -8.69
C TRP A 68 -21.81 7.88 -7.57
N THR A 69 -22.48 6.74 -7.57
CA THR A 69 -23.42 6.33 -6.52
C THR A 69 -22.69 5.88 -5.24
N ALA A 70 -23.41 5.72 -4.13
CA ALA A 70 -22.83 5.26 -2.86
C ALA A 70 -22.12 3.91 -2.98
N LEU A 71 -22.69 2.93 -3.71
CA LEU A 71 -22.08 1.62 -3.90
C LEU A 71 -20.83 1.69 -4.79
N GLU A 72 -20.81 2.54 -5.78
CA GLU A 72 -19.65 2.76 -6.64
C GLU A 72 -18.50 3.45 -5.89
N VAL A 73 -18.82 4.40 -5.00
CA VAL A 73 -17.80 4.98 -4.09
C VAL A 73 -17.34 3.94 -3.06
N ALA A 74 -18.24 3.08 -2.57
CA ALA A 74 -17.85 1.95 -1.71
C ALA A 74 -16.92 0.96 -2.44
N LEU A 75 -17.07 0.79 -3.77
CA LEU A 75 -16.14 0.01 -4.59
C LEU A 75 -14.74 0.62 -4.60
N LEU A 76 -14.63 1.94 -4.81
CA LEU A 76 -13.36 2.66 -4.71
C LEU A 76 -12.73 2.51 -3.34
N TYR A 77 -13.51 2.74 -2.28
CA TYR A 77 -13.10 2.59 -0.89
C TYR A 77 -12.56 1.17 -0.62
N GLY A 78 -13.29 0.16 -1.10
CA GLY A 78 -12.92 -1.24 -0.92
C GLY A 78 -11.63 -1.62 -1.65
N LEU A 79 -11.50 -1.25 -2.93
CA LEU A 79 -10.30 -1.52 -3.74
C LEU A 79 -9.07 -0.81 -3.14
N GLY A 80 -9.15 0.50 -2.88
CA GLY A 80 -8.08 1.29 -2.31
C GLY A 80 -7.72 0.83 -0.90
N GLY A 81 -8.74 0.62 -0.04
CA GLY A 81 -8.55 0.22 1.35
C GLY A 81 -7.93 -1.16 1.52
N VAL A 82 -8.35 -2.17 0.73
CA VAL A 82 -7.74 -3.51 0.75
C VAL A 82 -6.29 -3.44 0.27
N ALA A 83 -6.04 -2.78 -0.86
CA ALA A 83 -4.69 -2.63 -1.40
C ALA A 83 -3.75 -1.93 -0.40
N PHE A 84 -4.22 -0.85 0.23
CA PHE A 84 -3.48 -0.14 1.27
C PHE A 84 -3.22 -1.02 2.49
N ALA A 85 -4.25 -1.68 3.02
CA ALA A 85 -4.12 -2.51 4.22
C ALA A 85 -3.17 -3.68 4.02
N VAL A 86 -3.18 -4.31 2.84
CA VAL A 86 -2.21 -5.37 2.49
C VAL A 86 -0.80 -4.78 2.38
N ALA A 87 -0.63 -3.63 1.72
CA ALA A 87 0.67 -2.96 1.64
C ALA A 87 1.19 -2.54 3.02
N ASP A 88 0.33 -2.06 3.92
CA ASP A 88 0.68 -1.69 5.31
C ASP A 88 1.29 -2.86 6.07
N VAL A 89 0.79 -4.08 5.86
CA VAL A 89 1.35 -5.29 6.50
C VAL A 89 2.80 -5.55 6.09
N PHE A 90 3.13 -5.32 4.81
CA PHE A 90 4.43 -5.73 4.25
C PHE A 90 5.44 -4.58 4.13
N ALA A 91 4.99 -3.37 3.82
CA ALA A 91 5.85 -2.27 3.39
C ALA A 91 5.97 -1.12 4.39
N SER A 92 4.98 -0.91 5.28
CA SER A 92 4.98 0.23 6.21
C SER A 92 6.17 0.27 7.15
N GLN A 93 6.79 -0.89 7.43
CA GLN A 93 7.98 -0.97 8.26
C GLN A 93 9.22 -0.29 7.65
N ALA A 94 9.20 0.01 6.35
CA ALA A 94 10.23 0.83 5.71
C ALA A 94 10.37 2.21 6.39
N GLU A 95 9.29 2.78 6.96
CA GLU A 95 9.31 4.02 7.73
C GLU A 95 10.27 3.98 8.93
N LEU A 96 10.54 2.79 9.47
CA LEU A 96 11.49 2.62 10.57
C LEU A 96 12.94 2.95 10.18
N ALA A 97 13.25 2.93 8.88
CA ALA A 97 14.59 3.29 8.40
C ALA A 97 15.01 4.66 8.95
N GLY A 98 14.14 5.67 8.89
CA GLY A 98 14.42 7.01 9.42
C GLY A 98 14.75 7.01 10.92
N ARG A 99 14.02 6.22 11.71
CA ARG A 99 14.29 6.07 13.15
C ARG A 99 15.65 5.41 13.41
N HIS A 100 15.97 4.36 12.66
CA HIS A 100 17.25 3.64 12.78
C HIS A 100 18.43 4.50 12.32
N ILE A 101 18.25 5.32 11.30
CA ILE A 101 19.25 6.28 10.82
C ILE A 101 19.54 7.32 11.91
N LYS A 102 18.49 7.94 12.47
CA LYS A 102 18.61 8.94 13.55
C LYS A 102 19.28 8.36 14.80
N ALA A 103 18.99 7.11 15.14
CA ALA A 103 19.55 6.43 16.32
C ALA A 103 20.93 5.82 16.07
N GLY A 104 21.55 5.96 14.88
CA GLY A 104 22.82 5.34 14.53
C GLY A 104 22.79 3.79 14.51
N THR A 105 21.59 3.20 14.49
CA THR A 105 21.42 1.74 14.57
C THR A 105 21.21 1.08 13.20
N PHE A 106 21.20 1.87 12.12
CA PHE A 106 20.99 1.36 10.77
C PHE A 106 22.16 0.48 10.30
N ASP A 107 23.38 0.73 10.79
CA ASP A 107 24.58 -0.06 10.46
C ASP A 107 24.38 -1.56 10.71
N ARG A 108 23.58 -1.94 11.72
CA ARG A 108 23.29 -3.35 12.03
C ARG A 108 22.60 -4.10 10.89
N PHE A 109 21.82 -3.37 10.06
CA PHE A 109 21.16 -3.96 8.90
C PHE A 109 22.12 -4.17 7.73
N LEU A 110 23.18 -3.37 7.65
CA LEU A 110 24.22 -3.49 6.61
C LEU A 110 25.21 -4.63 6.88
N LEU A 111 25.38 -5.03 8.14
CA LEU A 111 26.28 -6.11 8.52
C LEU A 111 25.73 -7.52 8.21
N ARG A 112 24.46 -7.63 7.89
CA ARG A 112 23.81 -8.92 7.58
C ARG A 112 23.74 -9.14 6.07
N PRO A 113 23.91 -10.39 5.58
CA PRO A 113 23.85 -10.70 4.14
C PRO A 113 22.40 -10.76 3.62
N LEU A 114 21.57 -9.78 4.01
CA LEU A 114 20.17 -9.65 3.63
C LEU A 114 19.89 -8.19 3.28
N SER A 115 18.99 -7.95 2.34
CA SER A 115 18.54 -6.60 2.01
C SER A 115 18.05 -5.86 3.27
N PRO A 116 18.52 -4.63 3.58
CA PRO A 116 18.04 -3.85 4.71
C PRO A 116 16.52 -3.65 4.70
N LEU A 117 15.92 -3.46 3.52
CA LEU A 117 14.47 -3.33 3.37
C LEU A 117 13.74 -4.61 3.81
N LEU A 118 14.21 -5.78 3.41
CA LEU A 118 13.66 -7.07 3.84
C LEU A 118 13.80 -7.28 5.35
N GLN A 119 14.93 -6.89 5.93
CA GLN A 119 15.14 -7.00 7.36
C GLN A 119 14.20 -6.11 8.16
N LEU A 120 14.00 -4.85 7.71
CA LEU A 120 13.02 -3.93 8.30
C LEU A 120 11.61 -4.50 8.20
N SER A 121 11.18 -4.91 7.00
CA SER A 121 9.83 -5.46 6.76
C SER A 121 9.55 -6.73 7.57
N ALA A 122 10.55 -7.59 7.79
CA ALA A 122 10.40 -8.83 8.55
C ALA A 122 10.48 -8.64 10.06
N GLY A 123 11.27 -7.65 10.52
CA GLY A 123 11.60 -7.47 11.94
C GLY A 123 10.43 -7.06 12.83
N GLU A 124 9.48 -6.33 12.26
CA GLU A 124 8.29 -5.84 12.97
C GLU A 124 6.98 -6.23 12.25
N PHE A 125 6.96 -7.40 11.63
CA PHE A 125 5.71 -7.93 11.06
C PHE A 125 4.65 -8.01 12.15
N ALA A 126 3.60 -7.20 12.03
CA ALA A 126 2.54 -7.13 13.01
C ALA A 126 1.27 -7.79 12.46
N LEU A 127 0.96 -9.02 12.93
CA LEU A 127 -0.28 -9.72 12.58
C LEU A 127 -1.53 -8.87 12.87
N ARG A 128 -1.45 -7.98 13.86
CA ARG A 128 -2.49 -7.01 14.21
C ARG A 128 -2.90 -6.12 13.03
N ARG A 129 -1.97 -5.80 12.11
CA ARG A 129 -2.24 -4.99 10.92
C ARG A 129 -3.05 -5.76 9.88
N ALA A 130 -2.92 -7.09 9.82
CA ALA A 130 -3.72 -7.92 8.93
C ALA A 130 -5.23 -7.79 9.20
N GLY A 131 -5.63 -7.51 10.44
CA GLY A 131 -7.02 -7.23 10.80
C GLY A 131 -7.62 -6.01 10.08
N ARG A 132 -6.78 -5.07 9.65
CA ARG A 132 -7.23 -3.87 8.90
C ARG A 132 -7.76 -4.20 7.50
N VAL A 133 -7.43 -5.37 6.96
CA VAL A 133 -7.93 -5.82 5.64
C VAL A 133 -9.41 -6.21 5.71
N VAL A 134 -9.89 -6.65 6.87
CA VAL A 134 -11.23 -7.22 7.01
C VAL A 134 -12.32 -6.23 6.65
N GLN A 135 -12.24 -5.03 7.19
CA GLN A 135 -13.28 -4.02 6.98
C GLN A 135 -13.38 -3.55 5.52
N PRO A 136 -12.30 -3.06 4.86
CA PRO A 136 -12.40 -2.69 3.45
C PRO A 136 -12.71 -3.90 2.56
N GLY A 137 -12.31 -5.11 2.97
CA GLY A 137 -12.67 -6.35 2.29
C GLY A 137 -14.17 -6.64 2.33
N VAL A 138 -14.82 -6.44 3.46
CA VAL A 138 -16.29 -6.56 3.58
C VAL A 138 -16.98 -5.51 2.73
N VAL A 139 -16.53 -4.25 2.78
CA VAL A 139 -17.09 -3.17 1.96
C VAL A 139 -16.92 -3.48 0.47
N LEU A 140 -15.74 -3.97 0.07
CA LEU A 140 -15.50 -4.40 -1.31
C LEU A 140 -16.46 -5.50 -1.74
N ALA A 141 -16.65 -6.52 -0.92
CA ALA A 141 -17.56 -7.64 -1.22
C ALA A 141 -19.01 -7.15 -1.37
N VAL A 142 -19.48 -6.27 -0.48
CA VAL A 142 -20.82 -5.67 -0.55
C VAL A 142 -20.95 -4.81 -1.82
N ALA A 143 -19.95 -3.99 -2.12
CA ALA A 143 -19.94 -3.15 -3.31
C ALA A 143 -19.98 -3.97 -4.61
N LEU A 144 -19.13 -5.01 -4.72
CA LEU A 144 -19.11 -5.91 -5.89
C LEU A 144 -20.43 -6.68 -6.06
N ALA A 145 -21.11 -7.01 -4.96
CA ALA A 145 -22.39 -7.71 -5.01
C ALA A 145 -23.59 -6.79 -5.30
N GLY A 146 -23.49 -5.51 -4.90
CA GLY A 146 -24.61 -4.56 -5.01
C GLY A 146 -24.50 -3.58 -6.18
N THR A 147 -23.36 -3.52 -6.84
CA THR A 147 -23.17 -2.68 -8.03
C THR A 147 -23.52 -3.45 -9.30
N ASP A 148 -24.16 -2.80 -10.23
CA ASP A 148 -24.55 -3.40 -11.51
C ASP A 148 -23.33 -3.47 -12.46
N ILE A 149 -22.56 -4.54 -12.29
CA ILE A 149 -21.37 -4.83 -13.10
C ILE A 149 -21.73 -5.95 -14.09
N ASP A 150 -21.51 -5.69 -15.38
CA ASP A 150 -21.57 -6.73 -16.39
C ASP A 150 -20.34 -7.64 -16.30
N TRP A 151 -20.49 -8.79 -15.61
CA TRP A 151 -19.41 -9.69 -15.30
C TRP A 151 -18.92 -10.48 -16.51
N THR A 152 -17.86 -9.97 -17.12
CA THR A 152 -17.08 -10.65 -18.15
C THR A 152 -15.80 -11.27 -17.52
N PRO A 153 -15.18 -12.29 -18.15
CA PRO A 153 -13.97 -12.93 -17.58
C PRO A 153 -12.81 -11.95 -17.30
N ASP A 154 -12.65 -10.92 -18.13
CA ASP A 154 -11.66 -9.87 -17.97
C ASP A 154 -11.97 -8.95 -16.78
N ARG A 155 -13.25 -8.61 -16.54
CA ARG A 155 -13.67 -7.84 -15.35
C ARG A 155 -13.50 -8.63 -14.07
N VAL A 156 -13.80 -9.93 -14.08
CA VAL A 156 -13.52 -10.81 -12.94
C VAL A 156 -12.03 -10.84 -12.64
N ALA A 157 -11.16 -10.93 -13.66
CA ALA A 157 -9.72 -10.92 -13.51
C ALA A 157 -9.18 -9.55 -13.07
N MET A 158 -9.86 -8.45 -13.43
CA MET A 158 -9.45 -7.10 -13.06
C MET A 158 -9.45 -6.89 -11.54
N VAL A 159 -10.37 -7.47 -10.79
CA VAL A 159 -10.45 -7.29 -9.33
C VAL A 159 -9.16 -7.75 -8.62
N PRO A 160 -8.71 -9.01 -8.73
CA PRO A 160 -7.46 -9.43 -8.10
C PRO A 160 -6.23 -8.71 -8.69
N VAL A 161 -6.23 -8.37 -9.98
CA VAL A 161 -5.15 -7.59 -10.61
C VAL A 161 -5.06 -6.20 -10.00
N ALA A 162 -6.18 -5.51 -9.82
CA ALA A 162 -6.23 -4.20 -9.18
C ALA A 162 -5.72 -4.24 -7.73
N LEU A 163 -6.17 -5.22 -6.94
CA LEU A 163 -5.73 -5.39 -5.56
C LEU A 163 -4.23 -5.66 -5.45
N ALA A 164 -3.71 -6.56 -6.29
CA ALA A 164 -2.28 -6.88 -6.30
C ALA A 164 -1.44 -5.66 -6.74
N SER A 165 -1.84 -5.01 -7.83
CA SER A 165 -1.14 -3.84 -8.36
C SER A 165 -1.22 -2.64 -7.42
N GLY A 166 -2.38 -2.37 -6.84
CA GLY A 166 -2.57 -1.31 -5.84
C GLY A 166 -1.72 -1.54 -4.58
N THR A 167 -1.61 -2.79 -4.14
CA THR A 167 -0.69 -3.17 -3.05
C THR A 167 0.76 -2.84 -3.40
N VAL A 168 1.19 -3.12 -4.63
CA VAL A 168 2.54 -2.80 -5.11
C VAL A 168 2.74 -1.28 -5.20
N VAL A 169 1.74 -0.53 -5.67
CA VAL A 169 1.81 0.95 -5.73
C VAL A 169 2.01 1.52 -4.32
N PHE A 170 1.18 1.16 -3.35
CA PHE A 170 1.34 1.66 -1.97
C PHE A 170 2.66 1.22 -1.35
N GLY A 171 3.07 -0.04 -1.56
CA GLY A 171 4.37 -0.52 -1.11
C GLY A 171 5.53 0.29 -1.69
N ALA A 172 5.48 0.61 -2.98
CA ALA A 172 6.47 1.45 -3.64
C ALA A 172 6.47 2.89 -3.10
N VAL A 173 5.30 3.47 -2.82
CA VAL A 173 5.18 4.80 -2.20
C VAL A 173 5.83 4.79 -0.80
N TRP A 174 5.58 3.77 0.03
CA TRP A 174 6.25 3.64 1.33
C TRP A 174 7.77 3.59 1.20
N VAL A 175 8.28 2.80 0.26
CA VAL A 175 9.73 2.68 0.04
C VAL A 175 10.33 4.00 -0.46
N LEU A 176 9.66 4.69 -1.39
CA LEU A 176 10.10 5.99 -1.90
C LEU A 176 10.18 7.04 -0.81
N THR A 177 9.10 7.19 -0.04
CA THR A 177 9.03 8.20 1.04
C THR A 177 10.01 7.88 2.16
N SER A 178 10.17 6.60 2.52
CA SER A 178 11.17 6.17 3.51
C SER A 178 12.60 6.38 3.04
N SER A 179 12.85 6.32 1.72
CA SER A 179 14.17 6.58 1.16
C SER A 179 14.63 8.02 1.39
N VAL A 180 13.71 8.98 1.50
CA VAL A 180 14.03 10.39 1.76
C VAL A 180 14.75 10.57 3.10
N ALA A 181 14.54 9.67 4.07
CA ALA A 181 15.18 9.68 5.36
C ALA A 181 16.73 9.59 5.33
N PHE A 182 17.29 9.12 4.22
CA PHE A 182 18.75 9.07 4.04
C PHE A 182 19.36 10.43 3.73
N TRP A 183 18.55 11.42 3.32
CA TRP A 183 19.00 12.79 2.98
C TRP A 183 18.46 13.84 3.94
N THR A 184 17.30 13.60 4.59
CA THR A 184 16.65 14.57 5.48
C THR A 184 16.28 13.95 6.81
N VAL A 185 16.35 14.74 7.88
CA VAL A 185 16.15 14.26 9.27
C VAL A 185 14.66 14.03 9.58
N GLU A 186 13.75 14.80 8.97
CA GLU A 186 12.31 14.75 9.25
C GLU A 186 11.53 14.35 8.00
N THR A 187 11.17 13.07 7.91
CA THR A 187 10.49 12.50 6.73
C THR A 187 9.19 11.81 7.05
N GLN A 188 8.87 11.61 8.34
CA GLN A 188 7.72 10.81 8.73
C GLN A 188 6.42 11.49 8.31
N GLU A 189 6.28 12.80 8.57
CA GLU A 189 5.07 13.55 8.17
C GLU A 189 4.91 13.62 6.66
N PHE A 190 6.02 13.82 5.95
CA PHE A 190 6.03 13.78 4.49
C PHE A 190 5.59 12.39 3.98
N GLY A 191 6.13 11.31 4.54
CA GLY A 191 5.74 9.93 4.22
C GLY A 191 4.24 9.69 4.45
N ASN A 192 3.73 10.10 5.61
CA ASN A 192 2.33 9.96 5.98
C ASN A 192 1.38 10.68 5.03
N ALA A 193 1.75 11.85 4.53
CA ALA A 193 0.94 12.59 3.57
C ALA A 193 0.71 11.82 2.26
N PHE A 194 1.72 11.09 1.78
CA PHE A 194 1.61 10.30 0.55
C PHE A 194 1.03 8.89 0.78
N THR A 195 1.25 8.28 1.92
CA THR A 195 0.75 6.94 2.23
C THR A 195 -0.69 7.00 2.76
N TYR A 196 -0.90 7.53 3.95
CA TYR A 196 -2.24 7.63 4.55
C TYR A 196 -3.12 8.66 3.84
N GLY A 197 -2.58 9.85 3.51
CA GLY A 197 -3.29 10.85 2.70
C GLY A 197 -3.60 10.31 1.30
N GLY A 198 -2.66 9.60 0.69
CA GLY A 198 -2.87 8.90 -0.58
C GLY A 198 -3.99 7.86 -0.52
N ASN A 199 -4.06 7.07 0.56
CA ASN A 199 -5.15 6.13 0.76
C ASN A 199 -6.52 6.83 0.78
N HIS A 200 -6.64 7.94 1.50
CA HIS A 200 -7.89 8.72 1.49
C HIS A 200 -8.26 9.23 0.10
N LEU A 201 -7.28 9.65 -0.71
CA LEU A 201 -7.53 10.08 -2.09
C LEU A 201 -8.04 8.95 -2.99
N THR A 202 -7.62 7.70 -2.77
CA THR A 202 -8.09 6.55 -3.56
C THR A 202 -9.51 6.10 -3.22
N GLN A 203 -10.07 6.57 -2.11
CA GLN A 203 -11.42 6.21 -1.66
C GLN A 203 -12.53 7.03 -2.32
N TYR A 204 -12.17 8.07 -3.07
CA TYR A 204 -13.12 8.95 -3.76
C TYR A 204 -12.81 9.02 -5.25
N PRO A 205 -13.83 9.32 -6.09
CA PRO A 205 -13.61 9.52 -7.51
C PRO A 205 -12.66 10.69 -7.77
N ILE A 206 -11.71 10.53 -8.70
CA ILE A 206 -10.82 11.64 -9.07
C ILE A 206 -11.57 12.81 -9.73
N ASP A 207 -12.81 12.59 -10.13
CA ASP A 207 -13.74 13.58 -10.67
C ASP A 207 -13.98 14.75 -9.70
N VAL A 208 -13.96 14.50 -8.39
CA VAL A 208 -14.13 15.53 -7.35
C VAL A 208 -12.86 16.35 -7.11
N LEU A 209 -11.72 15.88 -7.61
CA LEU A 209 -10.45 16.56 -7.42
C LEU A 209 -10.26 17.71 -8.41
N GLY A 210 -9.65 18.79 -7.95
CA GLY A 210 -9.24 19.88 -8.83
C GLY A 210 -8.25 19.40 -9.93
N PRO A 211 -8.18 20.09 -11.08
CA PRO A 211 -7.45 19.62 -12.26
C PRO A 211 -5.96 19.29 -12.02
N TRP A 212 -5.29 20.06 -11.17
CA TRP A 212 -3.87 19.83 -10.86
C TRP A 212 -3.67 18.58 -9.98
N LEU A 213 -4.52 18.40 -8.96
CA LEU A 213 -4.44 17.26 -8.04
C LEU A 213 -4.80 15.96 -8.77
N ARG A 214 -5.79 16.00 -9.66
CA ARG A 214 -6.17 14.89 -10.54
C ARG A 214 -4.97 14.42 -11.38
N ARG A 215 -4.25 15.36 -12.02
CA ARG A 215 -3.02 15.03 -12.78
C ARG A 215 -1.91 14.50 -11.90
N LEU A 216 -1.74 15.04 -10.70
CA LEU A 216 -0.74 14.57 -9.75
C LEU A 216 -0.98 13.10 -9.37
N VAL A 217 -2.22 12.75 -8.97
CA VAL A 217 -2.58 11.38 -8.55
C VAL A 217 -2.67 10.39 -9.70
N THR A 218 -2.67 10.87 -10.94
CA THR A 218 -2.67 10.01 -12.13
C THR A 218 -1.27 9.78 -12.67
N PHE A 219 -0.44 10.83 -12.76
CA PHE A 219 0.81 10.76 -13.52
C PHE A 219 2.08 10.84 -12.66
N VAL A 220 2.02 11.45 -11.48
CA VAL A 220 3.20 11.63 -10.61
C VAL A 220 3.23 10.58 -9.51
N VAL A 221 2.15 10.49 -8.73
CA VAL A 221 1.96 9.42 -7.74
C VAL A 221 0.74 8.63 -8.20
N PRO A 222 0.89 7.55 -8.98
CA PRO A 222 -0.19 6.97 -9.79
C PRO A 222 -1.26 6.26 -8.95
N LEU A 223 -1.83 6.97 -7.99
CA LEU A 223 -2.86 6.46 -7.07
C LEU A 223 -4.20 6.21 -7.78
N ALA A 224 -4.47 6.90 -8.90
CA ALA A 224 -5.67 6.64 -9.70
C ALA A 224 -5.69 5.19 -10.24
N PHE A 225 -4.51 4.58 -10.45
CA PHE A 225 -4.40 3.18 -10.86
C PHE A 225 -4.65 2.17 -9.72
N VAL A 226 -4.73 2.62 -8.46
CA VAL A 226 -5.03 1.72 -7.33
C VAL A 226 -6.50 1.32 -7.31
N ALA A 227 -7.42 2.29 -7.51
CA ALA A 227 -8.84 2.07 -7.38
C ALA A 227 -9.64 2.69 -8.53
N TYR A 228 -9.36 3.93 -8.93
CA TYR A 228 -10.20 4.69 -9.86
C TYR A 228 -10.28 4.04 -11.24
N PHE A 229 -9.16 3.83 -11.95
CA PHE A 229 -9.19 3.22 -13.28
C PHE A 229 -9.75 1.79 -13.26
N PRO A 230 -9.37 0.91 -12.32
CA PRO A 230 -10.02 -0.39 -12.19
C PRO A 230 -11.53 -0.30 -11.98
N ALA A 231 -12.01 0.58 -11.08
CA ALA A 231 -13.43 0.75 -10.84
C ALA A 231 -14.16 1.33 -12.05
N ALA A 232 -13.59 2.36 -12.72
CA ALA A 232 -14.16 2.93 -13.93
C ALA A 232 -14.28 1.88 -15.05
N TYR A 233 -13.30 1.00 -15.20
CA TYR A 233 -13.34 -0.13 -16.13
C TYR A 233 -14.45 -1.14 -15.79
N LEU A 234 -14.61 -1.48 -14.51
CA LEU A 234 -15.66 -2.40 -14.05
C LEU A 234 -17.06 -1.84 -14.30
N LEU A 235 -17.21 -0.52 -14.24
CA LEU A 235 -18.50 0.21 -14.29
C LEU A 235 -18.78 0.90 -15.62
N ASP A 236 -17.90 0.76 -16.61
CA ASP A 236 -17.98 1.48 -17.91
C ASP A 236 -18.12 3.00 -17.75
N LYS A 237 -17.43 3.57 -16.75
CA LYS A 237 -17.51 5.02 -16.51
C LYS A 237 -16.49 5.79 -17.37
N PRO A 238 -16.89 6.94 -17.93
CA PRO A 238 -15.98 7.80 -18.66
C PRO A 238 -14.96 8.44 -17.72
N ASP A 239 -13.73 8.60 -18.19
CA ASP A 239 -12.67 9.28 -17.43
C ASP A 239 -12.68 10.80 -17.71
N PRO A 240 -12.58 11.65 -16.67
CA PRO A 240 -12.57 13.11 -16.82
C PRO A 240 -11.29 13.65 -17.47
N LEU A 241 -10.24 12.85 -17.60
CA LEU A 241 -9.03 13.19 -18.37
C LEU A 241 -9.11 12.71 -19.81
N GLY A 242 -10.20 12.03 -20.22
CA GLY A 242 -10.40 11.48 -21.55
C GLY A 242 -9.59 10.21 -21.82
N ALA A 243 -9.10 9.53 -20.78
CA ALA A 243 -8.45 8.24 -20.95
C ALA A 243 -9.48 7.17 -21.35
N PRO A 244 -9.12 6.24 -22.23
CA PRO A 244 -10.00 5.12 -22.57
C PRO A 244 -10.16 4.19 -21.36
N SER A 245 -11.29 3.46 -21.29
CA SER A 245 -11.56 2.51 -20.20
C SER A 245 -10.47 1.46 -20.03
N GLU A 246 -9.85 1.07 -21.16
CA GLU A 246 -8.74 0.13 -21.22
C GLU A 246 -7.45 0.63 -20.52
N ALA A 247 -7.38 1.92 -20.16
CA ALA A 247 -6.27 2.45 -19.35
C ALA A 247 -6.09 1.66 -18.03
N ALA A 248 -7.17 1.07 -17.51
CA ALA A 248 -7.11 0.17 -16.36
C ALA A 248 -6.19 -1.04 -16.59
N LEU A 249 -6.05 -1.53 -17.83
CA LEU A 249 -5.16 -2.64 -18.18
C LEU A 249 -3.68 -2.28 -18.01
N LEU A 250 -3.34 -0.99 -17.94
CA LEU A 250 -1.99 -0.51 -17.66
C LEU A 250 -1.62 -0.61 -16.18
N THR A 251 -2.59 -0.88 -15.29
CA THR A 251 -2.38 -0.94 -13.83
C THR A 251 -1.20 -1.82 -13.42
N PRO A 252 -1.02 -3.06 -13.93
CA PRO A 252 0.15 -3.88 -13.59
C PRO A 252 1.48 -3.27 -14.09
N ALA A 253 1.48 -2.68 -15.27
CA ALA A 253 2.68 -2.07 -15.84
C ALA A 253 3.11 -0.82 -15.05
N VAL A 254 2.15 0.02 -14.66
CA VAL A 254 2.38 1.22 -13.85
C VAL A 254 2.88 0.83 -12.46
N SER A 255 2.28 -0.17 -11.82
CA SER A 255 2.69 -0.66 -10.50
C SER A 255 4.12 -1.22 -10.54
N LEU A 256 4.46 -2.00 -11.57
CA LEU A 256 5.81 -2.53 -11.77
C LEU A 256 6.83 -1.41 -12.01
N ALA A 257 6.51 -0.44 -12.87
CA ALA A 257 7.40 0.70 -13.14
C ALA A 257 7.69 1.49 -11.85
N LEU A 258 6.65 1.77 -11.03
CA LEU A 258 6.83 2.45 -9.76
C LEU A 258 7.65 1.62 -8.76
N ALA A 259 7.43 0.31 -8.69
CA ALA A 259 8.22 -0.59 -7.83
C ALA A 259 9.70 -0.62 -8.24
N LEU A 260 10.00 -0.64 -9.54
CA LEU A 260 11.37 -0.57 -10.05
C LEU A 260 12.02 0.78 -9.72
N ALA A 261 11.28 1.89 -9.88
CA ALA A 261 11.74 3.22 -9.48
C ALA A 261 12.02 3.28 -7.97
N ALA A 262 11.11 2.77 -7.14
CA ALA A 262 11.28 2.72 -5.70
C ALA A 262 12.52 1.90 -5.29
N ARG A 263 12.72 0.74 -5.92
CA ARG A 263 13.91 -0.08 -5.71
C ARG A 263 15.20 0.66 -6.09
N ALA A 264 15.21 1.36 -7.22
CA ALA A 264 16.38 2.12 -7.67
C ALA A 264 16.70 3.26 -6.70
N VAL A 265 15.69 4.03 -6.28
CA VAL A 265 15.85 5.13 -5.31
C VAL A 265 16.34 4.59 -3.96
N TRP A 266 15.75 3.54 -3.44
CA TRP A 266 16.18 2.89 -2.20
C TRP A 266 17.63 2.41 -2.26
N SER A 267 17.98 1.70 -3.35
CA SER A 267 19.35 1.19 -3.52
C SER A 267 20.38 2.32 -3.59
N ASN A 268 20.03 3.42 -4.26
CA ASN A 268 20.87 4.61 -4.30
C ASN A 268 20.97 5.29 -2.92
N ALA A 269 19.85 5.41 -2.21
CA ALA A 269 19.79 6.00 -0.87
C ALA A 269 20.69 5.23 0.13
N VAL A 270 20.59 3.90 0.14
CA VAL A 270 21.44 3.05 1.00
C VAL A 270 22.94 3.20 0.67
N ARG A 271 23.30 3.39 -0.60
CA ARG A 271 24.71 3.62 -1.00
C ARG A 271 25.24 4.97 -0.52
N HIS A 272 24.38 5.98 -0.37
CA HIS A 272 24.76 7.30 0.12
C HIS A 272 24.71 7.43 1.65
N TYR A 273 24.24 6.39 2.33
CA TYR A 273 24.22 6.37 3.79
C TYR A 273 25.63 6.51 4.35
N ARG A 274 25.80 7.45 5.26
CA ARG A 274 27.02 7.64 6.06
C ARG A 274 26.68 7.39 7.51
N SER A 275 27.43 6.50 8.15
CA SER A 275 27.29 6.27 9.59
C SER A 275 27.53 7.58 10.33
N THR A 276 26.63 7.93 11.24
CA THR A 276 26.75 9.14 12.08
C THR A 276 27.75 8.95 13.21
N GLY A 277 28.44 7.79 13.24
CA GLY A 277 29.55 7.47 14.14
C GLY A 277 29.31 7.97 15.57
N SER A 278 28.64 7.16 16.39
CA SER A 278 28.62 7.32 17.85
C SER A 278 29.40 6.24 18.49
#